data_3413b664f4345b95e93f188a8d23f22c
#
_entry.id   3413b664f4345b95e93f188a8d23f22c
#
_cell.length_a   1.000
_cell.length_b   1.000
_cell.length_c   1.000
_cell.angle_alpha   90.00
_cell.angle_beta   90.00
_cell.angle_gamma   90.00
#
_symmetry.space_group_name_H-M   'P 1'
#
loop_
_entity.id
_entity.type
_entity.pdbx_description
1 polymer ?
#
loop_
_entity_poly.entity_id
_entity_poly.type
_entity_poly.pdbx_seq_one_letter_code
_entity_poly.pdbx_strand_id
1 'polypeptide(L)'
;MHSTLKRLIGASGAAAVVAGAALMAAPAAQADGGYYGTWTLEAFKIGSQTVDCPGKLPVPPPAPAIECQGGETLKLKSDYTYKTTLDVFRGESGKGDFEVIKFSTNDYHTIIFDSYDVKDNPRSYQVKFQGKTSAGTPKKMVVFSTIGTGPGQDVTVKMIFRRDAD
;
A
#
# COMPACT_ATOMS: atom_id res chain seq x y z
N MET A 1 22.52 63.67 -44.93
CA MET A 1 21.07 63.79 -45.18
C MET A 1 20.39 62.92 -44.15
N HIS A 2 19.97 63.54 -43.02
CA HIS A 2 18.64 64.00 -42.68
C HIS A 2 17.64 62.86 -42.89
N SER A 3 17.00 62.31 -41.91
CA SER A 3 15.98 62.93 -41.06
C SER A 3 15.55 61.91 -40.00
N THR A 4 15.66 62.17 -38.74
CA THR A 4 14.64 62.58 -37.77
C THR A 4 13.24 62.04 -38.05
N LEU A 5 12.65 61.26 -37.17
CA LEU A 5 11.41 61.62 -36.48
C LEU A 5 10.93 60.58 -35.51
N LYS A 6 10.91 60.96 -34.26
CA LYS A 6 9.74 61.15 -33.38
C LYS A 6 9.01 59.90 -32.89
N ARG A 7 9.24 59.62 -31.66
CA ARG A 7 8.31 59.48 -30.52
C ARG A 7 6.86 59.18 -30.88
N LEU A 8 6.39 58.10 -30.32
CA LEU A 8 5.05 58.10 -29.74
C LEU A 8 5.05 57.28 -28.43
N ILE A 9 4.71 58.02 -27.41
CA ILE A 9 4.36 57.58 -26.06
C ILE A 9 3.02 56.87 -26.18
N GLY A 10 2.88 55.70 -25.64
CA GLY A 10 1.57 55.10 -25.56
C GLY A 10 1.53 53.87 -24.64
N ALA A 11 0.97 54.15 -23.48
CA ALA A 11 0.17 53.24 -22.70
C ALA A 11 0.88 52.09 -21.93
N SER A 12 0.97 52.36 -20.69
CA SER A 12 0.97 51.44 -19.57
C SER A 12 0.06 50.24 -19.80
N GLY A 13 0.63 49.13 -20.13
CA GLY A 13 0.00 47.83 -20.04
C GLY A 13 0.56 47.13 -18.80
N ALA A 14 -0.20 47.17 -17.72
CA ALA A 14 0.10 46.36 -16.56
C ALA A 14 0.13 44.89 -16.98
N ALA A 15 1.32 44.34 -17.15
CA ALA A 15 1.49 42.91 -17.25
C ALA A 15 1.10 42.33 -15.89
N ALA A 16 -0.13 41.90 -15.80
CA ALA A 16 -0.56 40.99 -14.74
C ALA A 16 0.29 39.75 -14.85
N VAL A 17 1.33 39.66 -14.05
CA VAL A 17 2.01 38.40 -13.75
C VAL A 17 0.98 37.55 -13.04
N VAL A 18 0.26 36.75 -13.83
CA VAL A 18 -0.45 35.59 -13.31
C VAL A 18 0.65 34.68 -12.81
N ALA A 19 1.01 34.82 -11.57
CA ALA A 19 1.71 33.79 -10.84
C ALA A 19 0.79 32.60 -10.85
N GLY A 20 0.99 31.75 -11.84
CA GLY A 20 0.46 30.41 -11.85
C GLY A 20 1.01 29.72 -10.62
N ALA A 21 0.28 29.87 -9.53
CA ALA A 21 0.42 28.94 -8.43
C ALA A 21 0.13 27.58 -9.06
N ALA A 22 1.20 26.87 -9.43
CA ALA A 22 1.13 25.45 -9.53
C ALA A 22 0.60 25.01 -8.17
N LEU A 23 -0.68 24.80 -8.10
CA LEU A 23 -1.31 23.96 -7.12
C LEU A 23 -0.62 22.60 -7.36
N MET A 24 0.58 22.45 -6.77
CA MET A 24 1.01 21.15 -6.36
C MET A 24 -0.13 20.72 -5.45
N ALA A 25 -1.03 19.91 -6.00
CA ALA A 25 -1.96 19.17 -5.19
C ALA A 25 -1.02 18.44 -4.22
N ALA A 26 -0.90 19.00 -3.02
CA ALA A 26 -0.33 18.26 -1.92
C ALA A 26 -1.07 16.94 -1.98
N PRO A 27 -0.38 15.78 -2.02
CA PRO A 27 -1.05 14.51 -2.00
C PRO A 27 -2.09 14.64 -0.90
N ALA A 28 -3.36 14.52 -1.26
CA ALA A 28 -4.46 14.75 -0.35
C ALA A 28 -4.03 14.02 0.91
N ALA A 29 -3.85 14.74 2.02
CA ALA A 29 -3.42 14.14 3.25
C ALA A 29 -4.39 13.00 3.45
N GLN A 30 -3.94 11.79 3.14
CA GLN A 30 -4.75 10.61 3.26
C GLN A 30 -5.07 10.62 4.72
N ALA A 31 -6.32 10.97 5.04
CA ALA A 31 -6.78 11.05 6.39
C ALA A 31 -6.27 9.78 7.03
N ASP A 32 -5.43 9.93 8.05
CA ASP A 32 -4.67 8.84 8.68
C ASP A 32 -5.59 7.66 8.86
N GLY A 33 -5.55 6.73 7.88
CA GLY A 33 -6.45 5.57 7.85
C GLY A 33 -6.15 4.60 8.97
N GLY A 34 -5.19 4.98 9.83
CA GLY A 34 -4.78 4.20 10.98
C GLY A 34 -4.08 2.89 10.61
N TYR A 35 -3.56 2.74 9.38
CA TYR A 35 -2.90 1.48 8.99
C TYR A 35 -1.43 1.41 9.43
N TYR A 36 -0.84 2.54 9.83
CA TYR A 36 0.51 2.55 10.37
C TYR A 36 0.57 1.79 11.69
N GLY A 37 1.62 1.03 11.88
CA GLY A 37 1.82 0.22 13.08
C GLY A 37 2.38 -1.14 12.75
N THR A 38 2.50 -1.98 13.76
CA THR A 38 2.93 -3.36 13.62
C THR A 38 1.72 -4.28 13.53
N TRP A 39 1.75 -5.16 12.58
CA TRP A 39 0.71 -6.14 12.27
C TRP A 39 1.31 -7.53 12.38
N THR A 40 0.80 -8.35 13.30
CA THR A 40 1.24 -9.73 13.48
C THR A 40 0.30 -10.67 12.76
N LEU A 41 0.86 -11.59 11.97
CA LEU A 41 0.10 -12.62 11.28
C LEU A 41 -0.53 -13.59 12.29
N GLU A 42 -1.86 -13.71 12.26
CA GLU A 42 -2.61 -14.64 13.13
C GLU A 42 -2.99 -15.93 12.44
N ALA A 43 -3.38 -15.84 11.15
CA ALA A 43 -3.92 -17.00 10.45
C ALA A 43 -3.85 -16.86 8.94
N PHE A 44 -3.88 -17.98 8.25
CA PHE A 44 -4.20 -18.11 6.84
C PHE A 44 -5.60 -18.70 6.62
N LYS A 45 -6.25 -18.33 5.52
CA LYS A 45 -7.54 -18.89 5.14
C LYS A 45 -7.63 -19.12 3.63
N ILE A 46 -8.09 -20.34 3.25
CA ILE A 46 -8.46 -20.69 1.87
C ILE A 46 -9.88 -21.25 1.89
N GLY A 47 -10.79 -20.62 1.15
CA GLY A 47 -12.21 -21.00 1.19
C GLY A 47 -12.76 -20.94 2.61
N SER A 48 -13.25 -22.07 3.13
CA SER A 48 -13.74 -22.22 4.51
C SER A 48 -12.66 -22.64 5.50
N GLN A 49 -11.54 -23.16 5.04
CA GLN A 49 -10.45 -23.65 5.89
C GLN A 49 -9.65 -22.47 6.46
N THR A 50 -9.46 -22.45 7.77
CA THR A 50 -8.62 -21.50 8.47
C THR A 50 -7.56 -22.27 9.26
N VAL A 51 -6.33 -21.77 9.23
CA VAL A 51 -5.20 -22.31 10.01
C VAL A 51 -4.56 -21.17 10.78
N ASP A 52 -4.58 -21.25 12.09
CA ASP A 52 -3.95 -20.30 12.98
C ASP A 52 -2.42 -20.48 12.96
N CYS A 53 -1.69 -19.38 13.18
CA CYS A 53 -0.24 -19.38 13.29
C CYS A 53 0.22 -19.59 14.76
N PRO A 54 1.22 -20.46 14.99
CA PRO A 54 1.96 -21.23 14.00
C PRO A 54 1.12 -22.37 13.39
N GLY A 55 1.34 -22.63 12.09
CA GLY A 55 0.59 -23.68 11.42
C GLY A 55 0.95 -23.83 9.95
N LYS A 56 0.33 -24.83 9.31
CA LYS A 56 0.56 -25.17 7.91
C LYS A 56 -0.77 -25.32 7.19
N LEU A 57 -1.01 -24.46 6.21
CA LEU A 57 -2.18 -24.49 5.36
C LEU A 57 -1.88 -25.32 4.12
N PRO A 58 -2.56 -26.44 3.90
CA PRO A 58 -2.42 -27.21 2.66
C PRO A 58 -2.97 -26.40 1.48
N VAL A 59 -2.21 -26.36 0.40
CA VAL A 59 -2.60 -25.75 -0.87
C VAL A 59 -2.69 -26.86 -1.91
N PRO A 60 -3.64 -26.83 -2.84
CA PRO A 60 -3.72 -27.81 -3.91
C PRO A 60 -2.40 -27.90 -4.70
N PRO A 61 -1.94 -29.13 -5.05
CA PRO A 61 -0.76 -29.30 -5.90
C PRO A 61 -0.92 -28.57 -7.25
N PRO A 62 0.17 -28.08 -7.86
CA PRO A 62 1.58 -28.26 -7.49
C PRO A 62 2.14 -27.23 -6.46
N ALA A 63 1.32 -26.32 -5.97
CA ALA A 63 1.80 -25.31 -5.03
C ALA A 63 2.22 -25.94 -3.69
N PRO A 64 3.34 -25.46 -3.08
CA PRO A 64 3.74 -25.89 -1.75
C PRO A 64 2.73 -25.42 -0.71
N ALA A 65 2.62 -26.15 0.38
CA ALA A 65 1.83 -25.69 1.52
C ALA A 65 2.41 -24.37 2.08
N ILE A 66 1.51 -23.53 2.57
CA ILE A 66 1.89 -22.24 3.18
C ILE A 66 2.10 -22.48 4.67
N GLU A 67 3.23 -22.07 5.18
CA GLU A 67 3.58 -22.22 6.60
C GLU A 67 3.71 -20.85 7.26
N CYS A 68 3.28 -20.75 8.51
CA CYS A 68 3.61 -19.65 9.41
C CYS A 68 4.25 -20.21 10.69
N GLN A 69 5.31 -19.57 11.13
CA GLN A 69 6.05 -19.97 12.32
C GLN A 69 5.47 -19.36 13.60
N GLY A 70 4.62 -18.35 13.44
CA GLY A 70 4.13 -17.52 14.52
C GLY A 70 5.07 -16.35 14.82
N GLY A 71 4.49 -15.18 15.04
CA GLY A 71 5.24 -13.95 15.27
C GLY A 71 5.76 -13.27 14.00
N GLU A 72 5.35 -13.71 12.82
CA GLU A 72 5.64 -12.99 11.59
C GLU A 72 4.93 -11.64 11.59
N THR A 73 5.66 -10.59 11.25
CA THR A 73 5.19 -9.21 11.33
C THR A 73 5.32 -8.46 10.03
N LEU A 74 4.39 -7.52 9.84
CA LEU A 74 4.44 -6.47 8.85
C LEU A 74 4.32 -5.12 9.56
N LYS A 75 5.38 -4.34 9.57
CA LYS A 75 5.40 -2.99 10.14
C LYS A 75 5.26 -1.96 9.04
N LEU A 76 4.17 -1.21 9.05
CA LEU A 76 3.90 -0.09 8.16
C LEU A 76 4.20 1.21 8.93
N LYS A 77 5.11 2.04 8.40
CA LYS A 77 5.52 3.27 9.05
C LYS A 77 4.90 4.49 8.40
N SER A 78 4.80 5.58 9.16
CA SER A 78 4.24 6.85 8.69
C SER A 78 5.08 7.56 7.63
N ASP A 79 6.33 7.16 7.44
CA ASP A 79 7.22 7.60 6.36
C ASP A 79 7.04 6.82 5.06
N TYR A 80 5.95 6.02 4.96
CA TYR A 80 5.63 5.14 3.83
C TYR A 80 6.66 4.04 3.56
N THR A 81 7.49 3.72 4.53
CA THR A 81 8.37 2.54 4.47
C THR A 81 7.76 1.37 5.23
N TYR A 82 8.08 0.15 4.78
CA TYR A 82 7.70 -1.06 5.50
C TYR A 82 8.90 -1.89 5.91
N LYS A 83 8.68 -2.73 6.93
CA LYS A 83 9.57 -3.83 7.30
C LYS A 83 8.74 -5.06 7.60
N THR A 84 9.17 -6.23 7.12
CA THR A 84 8.43 -7.46 7.33
C THR A 84 9.36 -8.65 7.53
N THR A 85 8.86 -9.66 8.21
CA THR A 85 9.47 -10.98 8.31
C THR A 85 8.76 -12.03 7.46
N LEU A 86 7.64 -11.63 6.79
CA LEU A 86 6.91 -12.54 5.91
C LEU A 86 7.59 -12.67 4.55
N ASP A 87 7.83 -13.89 4.12
CA ASP A 87 8.48 -14.17 2.83
C ASP A 87 7.68 -13.62 1.63
N VAL A 88 6.36 -13.60 1.73
CA VAL A 88 5.49 -13.12 0.65
C VAL A 88 5.64 -11.63 0.35
N PHE A 89 6.04 -10.83 1.34
CA PHE A 89 6.20 -9.37 1.21
C PHE A 89 7.66 -8.93 1.20
N ARG A 90 8.54 -9.78 1.68
CA ARG A 90 9.95 -9.39 1.75
C ARG A 90 10.62 -9.70 0.41
N GLY A 91 11.36 -8.75 -0.09
CA GLY A 91 12.49 -9.05 -0.92
C GLY A 91 13.59 -9.67 -0.04
N GLU A 92 14.81 -9.62 -0.46
CA GLU A 92 15.93 -10.17 0.32
C GLU A 92 16.11 -9.49 1.68
N SER A 93 15.90 -8.15 1.75
CA SER A 93 16.06 -7.38 3.01
C SER A 93 14.81 -7.32 3.88
N GLY A 94 13.66 -7.72 3.36
CA GLY A 94 12.39 -7.63 4.06
C GLY A 94 11.91 -6.21 4.34
N LYS A 95 12.28 -5.23 3.51
CA LYS A 95 11.94 -3.81 3.65
C LYS A 95 11.83 -3.12 2.30
N GLY A 96 11.12 -2.00 2.28
CA GLY A 96 10.87 -1.22 1.07
C GLY A 96 9.93 -0.08 1.35
N ASP A 97 9.40 0.49 0.27
CA ASP A 97 8.36 1.51 0.31
C ASP A 97 6.98 0.86 0.12
N PHE A 98 5.93 1.52 0.59
CA PHE A 98 4.57 1.09 0.32
C PHE A 98 3.65 2.26 0.05
N GLU A 99 2.57 1.97 -0.69
CA GLU A 99 1.48 2.89 -0.95
C GLU A 99 0.14 2.20 -0.65
N VAL A 100 -0.83 2.95 -0.12
CA VAL A 100 -2.20 2.47 0.07
C VAL A 100 -3.15 3.28 -0.78
N ILE A 101 -3.78 2.63 -1.74
CA ILE A 101 -4.78 3.23 -2.62
C ILE A 101 -6.18 2.87 -2.08
N LYS A 102 -6.94 3.89 -1.69
CA LYS A 102 -8.31 3.74 -1.21
C LYS A 102 -9.30 3.82 -2.38
N PHE A 103 -10.13 2.80 -2.54
CA PHE A 103 -11.26 2.85 -3.47
C PHE A 103 -12.50 3.40 -2.75
N SER A 104 -13.12 4.41 -3.34
CA SER A 104 -14.26 5.13 -2.71
C SER A 104 -15.56 4.31 -2.63
N THR A 105 -15.64 3.20 -3.34
CA THR A 105 -16.90 2.45 -3.54
C THR A 105 -17.04 1.18 -2.71
N ASN A 106 -15.98 0.76 -2.02
CA ASN A 106 -16.03 -0.44 -1.18
C ASN A 106 -15.03 -0.36 -0.01
N ASP A 107 -15.13 -1.29 0.94
CA ASP A 107 -14.23 -1.38 2.11
C ASP A 107 -12.83 -1.94 1.75
N TYR A 108 -12.56 -2.14 0.47
CA TYR A 108 -11.28 -2.67 0.02
C TYR A 108 -10.33 -1.53 -0.35
N HIS A 109 -9.07 -1.76 -0.07
CA HIS A 109 -7.95 -0.91 -0.48
C HIS A 109 -6.98 -1.76 -1.28
N THR A 110 -6.11 -1.14 -2.03
CA THR A 110 -4.93 -1.79 -2.59
C THR A 110 -3.72 -1.31 -1.82
N ILE A 111 -2.89 -2.23 -1.34
CA ILE A 111 -1.56 -1.92 -0.83
C ILE A 111 -0.53 -2.39 -1.86
N ILE A 112 0.42 -1.53 -2.17
CA ILE A 112 1.51 -1.80 -3.10
C ILE A 112 2.79 -1.79 -2.29
N PHE A 113 3.59 -2.85 -2.41
CA PHE A 113 4.90 -2.95 -1.80
C PHE A 113 5.97 -2.91 -2.88
N ASP A 114 6.93 -1.99 -2.74
CA ASP A 114 8.12 -1.88 -3.57
C ASP A 114 9.35 -2.21 -2.71
N SER A 115 9.90 -3.39 -2.94
CA SER A 115 11.04 -3.88 -2.17
C SER A 115 12.34 -3.24 -2.66
N TYR A 116 13.20 -2.82 -1.75
CA TYR A 116 14.50 -2.21 -2.10
C TYR A 116 15.45 -3.16 -2.83
N ASP A 117 15.24 -4.46 -2.71
CA ASP A 117 16.14 -5.46 -3.31
C ASP A 117 15.65 -5.96 -4.68
N VAL A 118 14.37 -5.77 -4.99
CA VAL A 118 13.76 -6.24 -6.24
C VAL A 118 13.25 -5.02 -7.00
N LYS A 119 14.16 -4.37 -7.72
CA LYS A 119 13.82 -3.20 -8.53
C LYS A 119 12.76 -3.53 -9.59
N ASP A 120 11.89 -2.57 -9.85
CA ASP A 120 10.89 -2.60 -10.91
C ASP A 120 9.89 -3.78 -10.85
N ASN A 121 9.67 -4.34 -9.66
CA ASN A 121 8.70 -5.40 -9.46
C ASN A 121 7.81 -5.15 -8.22
N PRO A 122 7.05 -4.05 -8.20
CA PRO A 122 6.14 -3.77 -7.11
C PRO A 122 5.04 -4.84 -7.07
N ARG A 123 4.70 -5.28 -5.86
CA ARG A 123 3.63 -6.26 -5.64
C ARG A 123 2.42 -5.57 -5.05
N SER A 124 1.26 -5.80 -5.66
CA SER A 124 0.00 -5.24 -5.20
C SER A 124 -0.89 -6.31 -4.59
N TYR A 125 -1.55 -5.96 -3.49
CA TYR A 125 -2.48 -6.82 -2.78
C TYR A 125 -3.77 -6.07 -2.48
N GLN A 126 -4.90 -6.74 -2.59
CA GLN A 126 -6.13 -6.23 -2.00
C GLN A 126 -6.07 -6.39 -0.48
N VAL A 127 -6.52 -5.39 0.24
CA VAL A 127 -6.59 -5.41 1.70
C VAL A 127 -7.93 -4.91 2.18
N LYS A 128 -8.38 -5.45 3.31
CA LYS A 128 -9.56 -4.99 4.03
C LYS A 128 -9.19 -4.75 5.49
N PHE A 129 -9.45 -3.55 5.98
CA PHE A 129 -9.29 -3.21 7.39
C PHE A 129 -10.59 -3.44 8.15
N GLN A 130 -10.54 -4.10 9.31
CA GLN A 130 -11.70 -4.54 10.05
C GLN A 130 -11.57 -4.24 11.53
N GLY A 131 -12.73 -4.07 12.15
CA GLY A 131 -12.80 -3.71 13.56
C GLY A 131 -12.17 -2.34 13.80
N LYS A 132 -12.60 -1.66 14.87
CA LYS A 132 -12.01 -0.38 15.24
C LYS A 132 -11.74 -0.37 16.74
N THR A 133 -10.64 0.26 17.13
CA THR A 133 -10.40 0.65 18.52
C THR A 133 -11.32 1.82 18.88
N SER A 134 -11.35 2.21 20.14
CA SER A 134 -12.03 3.44 20.58
C SER A 134 -11.48 4.70 19.88
N ALA A 135 -10.23 4.68 19.48
CA ALA A 135 -9.57 5.76 18.71
C ALA A 135 -9.85 5.69 17.19
N GLY A 136 -10.69 4.75 16.72
CA GLY A 136 -11.03 4.59 15.31
C GLY A 136 -10.01 3.81 14.49
N THR A 137 -8.92 3.35 15.08
CA THR A 137 -7.84 2.59 14.41
C THR A 137 -8.28 1.16 14.13
N PRO A 138 -8.02 0.60 12.92
CA PRO A 138 -8.33 -0.79 12.61
C PRO A 138 -7.61 -1.77 13.55
N LYS A 139 -8.31 -2.83 13.95
CA LYS A 139 -7.77 -3.91 14.78
C LYS A 139 -7.24 -5.07 13.97
N LYS A 140 -7.82 -5.30 12.79
CA LYS A 140 -7.47 -6.40 11.88
C LYS A 140 -7.23 -5.88 10.47
N MET A 141 -6.30 -6.52 9.79
CA MET A 141 -6.05 -6.34 8.36
C MET A 141 -6.14 -7.72 7.71
N VAL A 142 -6.93 -7.82 6.64
CA VAL A 142 -7.02 -9.03 5.82
C VAL A 142 -6.40 -8.70 4.48
N VAL A 143 -5.33 -9.40 4.14
CA VAL A 143 -4.63 -9.27 2.86
C VAL A 143 -5.01 -10.44 1.98
N PHE A 144 -5.38 -10.15 0.74
CA PHE A 144 -5.78 -11.16 -0.25
C PHE A 144 -4.63 -11.36 -1.24
N SER A 145 -4.15 -12.59 -1.33
CA SER A 145 -3.13 -13.02 -2.27
C SER A 145 -3.68 -14.11 -3.16
N THR A 146 -3.33 -14.09 -4.43
CA THR A 146 -3.69 -15.14 -5.38
C THR A 146 -2.48 -16.02 -5.64
N ILE A 147 -2.65 -17.32 -5.49
CA ILE A 147 -1.62 -18.32 -5.76
C ILE A 147 -2.08 -19.16 -6.93
N GLY A 148 -1.29 -19.20 -7.99
CA GLY A 148 -1.51 -20.11 -9.12
C GLY A 148 -1.22 -21.55 -8.70
N THR A 149 -2.20 -22.43 -8.81
CA THR A 149 -2.04 -23.86 -8.53
C THR A 149 -1.98 -24.71 -9.80
N GLY A 150 -2.03 -24.08 -10.97
CA GLY A 150 -1.96 -24.73 -12.28
C GLY A 150 -2.63 -23.86 -13.36
N PRO A 151 -2.63 -24.31 -14.63
CA PRO A 151 -3.28 -23.58 -15.70
C PRO A 151 -4.77 -23.33 -15.42
N GLY A 152 -5.14 -22.05 -15.21
CA GLY A 152 -6.52 -21.64 -14.96
C GLY A 152 -7.06 -21.99 -13.56
N GLN A 153 -6.20 -22.37 -12.62
CA GLN A 153 -6.58 -22.67 -11.24
C GLN A 153 -5.87 -21.71 -10.28
N ASP A 154 -6.54 -20.62 -9.96
CA ASP A 154 -6.06 -19.66 -8.99
C ASP A 154 -6.78 -19.85 -7.65
N VAL A 155 -6.01 -19.89 -6.58
CA VAL A 155 -6.54 -19.99 -5.22
C VAL A 155 -6.28 -18.68 -4.47
N THR A 156 -7.35 -18.08 -3.95
CA THR A 156 -7.22 -16.90 -3.10
C THR A 156 -6.90 -17.32 -1.67
N VAL A 157 -5.76 -16.87 -1.21
CA VAL A 157 -5.33 -17.00 0.18
C VAL A 157 -5.58 -15.68 0.90
N LYS A 158 -6.22 -15.75 2.05
CA LYS A 158 -6.38 -14.61 2.95
C LYS A 158 -5.37 -14.73 4.08
N MET A 159 -4.56 -13.70 4.23
CA MET A 159 -3.67 -13.53 5.38
C MET A 159 -4.36 -12.61 6.37
N ILE A 160 -4.54 -13.07 7.59
CA ILE A 160 -5.26 -12.35 8.64
C ILE A 160 -4.23 -11.87 9.65
N PHE A 161 -4.17 -10.54 9.78
CA PHE A 161 -3.26 -9.87 10.71
C PHE A 161 -4.04 -9.21 11.83
N ARG A 162 -3.48 -9.26 13.02
CA ARG A 162 -3.88 -8.45 14.15
C ARG A 162 -2.92 -7.28 14.31
N ARG A 163 -3.45 -6.13 14.65
CA ARG A 163 -2.63 -4.99 15.06
C ARG A 163 -2.09 -5.24 16.46
N ASP A 164 -0.79 -5.06 16.61
CA ASP A 164 -0.18 -5.06 17.92
C ASP A 164 -0.62 -3.81 18.71
N ALA A 165 -0.71 -3.94 20.03
CA ALA A 165 -0.88 -2.77 20.87
C ALA A 165 0.41 -1.94 20.81
N ASP A 166 0.25 -0.65 20.57
CA ASP A 166 1.35 0.33 20.64
C ASP A 166 1.80 0.50 22.09
#